data_55ba72226aa1e52da35a8125fd71f8a3
#
_entry.id   55ba72226aa1e52da35a8125fd71f8a3
#
_cell.length_a   1.000
_cell.length_b   1.000
_cell.length_c   1.000
_cell.angle_alpha   90.00
_cell.angle_beta   90.00
_cell.angle_gamma   90.00
#
_symmetry.space_group_name_H-M   'P 1'
#
loop_
_entity.id
_entity.type
_entity.pdbx_description
1 polymer ?
#
loop_
_entity_poly.entity_id
_entity_poly.type
_entity_poly.pdbx_seq_one_letter_code
_entity_poly.pdbx_strand_id
1 'polypeptide(L)'
;DFNVEGIQAAGAEQKTMTIDSNCMEVMTGAVLPINTDTVIRYEDVQIKNGIASINLNILELGKNIHSKGKDRIQGDLLIEKNTIISAAEIGVIATVGKGTVKVAKTPKVIIVSTGDELVEGNENPLAHQIRRSNAFTLVSLLKKLGIKAKTSHIADDKEVLQQKIANYLKKYDV
;
A
#
# COMPACT_ATOMS: atom_id res chain seq x y z
N ASP A 1 -14.49 43.25 -4.76
CA ASP A 1 -15.78 42.58 -4.53
C ASP A 1 -16.23 41.87 -5.80
N PHE A 2 -16.74 40.66 -5.66
CA PHE A 2 -17.15 39.78 -6.77
C PHE A 2 -18.53 39.20 -6.46
N ASN A 3 -19.41 39.13 -7.45
CA ASN A 3 -20.67 38.42 -7.27
C ASN A 3 -20.42 36.90 -7.35
N VAL A 4 -21.07 36.12 -6.46
CA VAL A 4 -20.96 34.68 -6.47
C VAL A 4 -21.96 34.10 -7.46
N GLU A 5 -21.48 33.47 -8.56
CA GLU A 5 -22.32 32.82 -9.57
C GLU A 5 -22.88 31.47 -9.14
N GLY A 6 -22.27 30.84 -8.16
CA GLY A 6 -22.69 29.53 -7.70
C GLY A 6 -21.59 28.75 -7.01
N ILE A 7 -21.78 27.40 -6.92
CA ILE A 7 -20.88 26.52 -6.21
C ILE A 7 -20.43 25.39 -7.15
N GLN A 8 -19.12 25.16 -7.24
CA GLN A 8 -18.50 23.98 -7.84
C GLN A 8 -18.28 22.93 -6.76
N ALA A 9 -19.14 21.94 -6.69
CA ALA A 9 -19.02 20.85 -5.72
C ALA A 9 -18.00 19.80 -6.18
N ALA A 10 -17.38 19.10 -5.22
CA ALA A 10 -16.55 17.96 -5.52
C ALA A 10 -17.38 16.82 -6.15
N GLY A 11 -16.85 16.18 -7.19
CA GLY A 11 -17.55 15.13 -7.92
C GLY A 11 -18.67 15.61 -8.87
N ALA A 12 -18.96 16.91 -8.92
CA ALA A 12 -19.90 17.47 -9.89
C ALA A 12 -19.20 17.76 -11.23
N GLU A 13 -20.00 17.83 -12.30
CA GLU A 13 -19.50 18.27 -13.61
C GLU A 13 -18.88 19.66 -13.53
N GLN A 14 -17.82 19.88 -14.32
CA GLN A 14 -17.08 21.13 -14.36
C GLN A 14 -17.97 22.26 -14.88
N LYS A 15 -18.17 23.28 -14.06
CA LYS A 15 -18.91 24.49 -14.42
C LYS A 15 -18.02 25.48 -15.18
N THR A 16 -18.64 26.39 -15.89
CA THR A 16 -17.97 27.49 -16.56
C THR A 16 -18.35 28.81 -15.89
N MET A 17 -17.35 29.63 -15.59
CA MET A 17 -17.56 30.99 -15.17
C MET A 17 -18.08 31.79 -16.34
N THR A 18 -19.17 32.52 -16.17
CA THR A 18 -19.83 33.24 -17.28
C THR A 18 -19.47 34.70 -17.36
N ILE A 19 -19.08 35.29 -16.25
CA ILE A 19 -18.74 36.72 -16.15
C ILE A 19 -17.37 36.87 -15.47
N ASP A 20 -16.40 37.47 -16.16
CA ASP A 20 -15.01 37.61 -15.71
C ASP A 20 -14.85 38.38 -14.40
N SER A 21 -15.79 39.27 -14.08
CA SER A 21 -15.79 40.05 -12.84
C SER A 21 -16.48 39.37 -11.64
N ASN A 22 -16.90 38.12 -11.81
CA ASN A 22 -17.56 37.34 -10.77
C ASN A 22 -16.62 36.29 -10.15
N CYS A 23 -17.09 35.55 -9.18
CA CYS A 23 -16.42 34.40 -8.57
C CYS A 23 -17.36 33.23 -8.43
N MET A 24 -16.80 32.06 -8.12
CA MET A 24 -17.57 30.83 -7.80
C MET A 24 -17.00 30.20 -6.56
N GLU A 25 -17.84 29.76 -5.65
CA GLU A 25 -17.40 28.96 -4.53
C GLU A 25 -16.92 27.59 -5.01
N VAL A 26 -15.76 27.12 -4.53
CA VAL A 26 -15.16 25.86 -4.93
C VAL A 26 -14.92 24.99 -3.70
N MET A 27 -15.48 23.79 -3.68
CA MET A 27 -15.24 22.85 -2.59
C MET A 27 -13.89 22.17 -2.74
N THR A 28 -13.27 21.83 -1.63
CA THR A 28 -12.01 21.07 -1.61
C THR A 28 -12.16 19.76 -2.41
N GLY A 29 -11.22 19.50 -3.32
CA GLY A 29 -11.26 18.34 -4.21
C GLY A 29 -12.15 18.49 -5.46
N ALA A 30 -12.81 19.63 -5.63
CA ALA A 30 -13.56 19.92 -6.86
C ALA A 30 -12.62 20.25 -8.02
N VAL A 31 -13.07 19.94 -9.25
CA VAL A 31 -12.41 20.46 -10.45
C VAL A 31 -12.58 21.98 -10.49
N LEU A 32 -11.53 22.70 -10.89
CA LEU A 32 -11.60 24.16 -11.01
C LEU A 32 -12.57 24.56 -12.12
N PRO A 33 -13.47 25.54 -11.92
CA PRO A 33 -14.35 26.02 -12.99
C PRO A 33 -13.55 26.52 -14.20
N ILE A 34 -14.10 26.35 -15.39
CA ILE A 34 -13.52 26.91 -16.62
C ILE A 34 -13.53 28.44 -16.53
N ASN A 35 -12.53 29.10 -17.06
CA ASN A 35 -12.29 30.55 -16.98
C ASN A 35 -11.95 31.05 -15.56
N THR A 36 -11.35 30.18 -14.72
CA THR A 36 -10.80 30.60 -13.43
C THR A 36 -9.36 30.10 -13.30
N ASP A 37 -8.53 30.83 -12.59
CA ASP A 37 -7.10 30.62 -12.54
C ASP A 37 -6.48 30.73 -11.14
N THR A 38 -7.27 31.11 -10.15
CA THR A 38 -6.80 31.36 -8.79
C THR A 38 -7.89 30.96 -7.78
N VAL A 39 -7.50 30.31 -6.69
CA VAL A 39 -8.42 30.00 -5.58
C VAL A 39 -7.98 30.75 -4.33
N ILE A 40 -8.91 31.50 -3.76
CA ILE A 40 -8.74 32.21 -2.51
C ILE A 40 -9.39 31.42 -1.40
N ARG A 41 -8.68 31.22 -0.30
CA ARG A 41 -9.21 30.45 0.83
C ARG A 41 -10.38 31.17 1.47
N TYR A 42 -11.33 30.40 1.99
CA TYR A 42 -12.54 30.91 2.61
C TYR A 42 -12.24 31.86 3.79
N GLU A 43 -11.15 31.59 4.52
CA GLU A 43 -10.69 32.41 5.64
C GLU A 43 -10.24 33.82 5.22
N ASP A 44 -9.88 34.00 3.95
CA ASP A 44 -9.41 35.26 3.39
C ASP A 44 -10.53 36.03 2.64
N VAL A 45 -11.78 35.55 2.70
CA VAL A 45 -12.95 36.10 1.97
C VAL A 45 -14.10 36.35 2.93
N GLN A 46 -14.77 37.45 2.75
CA GLN A 46 -16.05 37.74 3.44
C GLN A 46 -17.19 37.66 2.43
N ILE A 47 -18.13 36.73 2.64
CA ILE A 47 -19.31 36.60 1.79
C ILE A 47 -20.51 37.17 2.51
N LYS A 48 -21.14 38.19 1.89
CA LYS A 48 -22.35 38.82 2.40
C LYS A 48 -23.31 39.12 1.25
N ASN A 49 -24.55 38.68 1.36
CA ASN A 49 -25.61 38.87 0.36
C ASN A 49 -25.19 38.46 -1.08
N GLY A 50 -24.45 37.34 -1.22
CA GLY A 50 -23.98 36.87 -2.52
C GLY A 50 -22.80 37.66 -3.13
N ILE A 51 -22.18 38.54 -2.34
CA ILE A 51 -20.97 39.28 -2.73
C ILE A 51 -19.81 38.77 -1.90
N ALA A 52 -18.74 38.35 -2.56
CA ALA A 52 -17.46 37.98 -1.97
C ALA A 52 -16.51 39.17 -1.97
N SER A 53 -16.11 39.62 -0.78
CA SER A 53 -15.12 40.66 -0.58
C SER A 53 -13.80 40.06 -0.16
N ILE A 54 -12.75 40.35 -0.91
CA ILE A 54 -11.40 39.82 -0.70
C ILE A 54 -10.53 40.92 -0.12
N ASN A 55 -9.90 40.62 1.00
CA ASN A 55 -9.01 41.59 1.68
C ASN A 55 -7.56 41.06 1.63
N LEU A 56 -7.02 40.92 0.43
CA LEU A 56 -5.64 40.52 0.19
C LEU A 56 -4.89 41.61 -0.58
N ASN A 57 -3.68 41.88 -0.14
CA ASN A 57 -2.82 42.88 -0.80
C ASN A 57 -2.17 42.36 -2.10
N ILE A 58 -2.00 41.04 -2.23
CA ILE A 58 -1.36 40.39 -3.36
C ILE A 58 -2.13 39.10 -3.71
N LEU A 59 -2.52 38.97 -4.96
CA LEU A 59 -3.05 37.73 -5.55
C LEU A 59 -1.99 37.13 -6.45
N GLU A 60 -1.75 35.86 -6.29
CA GLU A 60 -0.80 35.06 -7.10
C GLU A 60 -1.58 34.14 -8.02
N LEU A 61 -1.31 34.22 -9.31
CA LEU A 61 -1.87 33.29 -10.30
C LEU A 61 -1.55 31.83 -9.94
N GLY A 62 -2.53 30.93 -10.03
CA GLY A 62 -2.39 29.53 -9.72
C GLY A 62 -2.36 29.21 -8.23
N LYS A 63 -2.54 30.19 -7.34
CA LYS A 63 -2.53 29.95 -5.89
C LYS A 63 -3.64 29.00 -5.46
N ASN A 64 -3.31 28.09 -4.56
CA ASN A 64 -4.18 27.05 -4.00
C ASN A 64 -4.78 26.08 -5.04
N ILE A 65 -4.20 26.01 -6.23
CA ILE A 65 -4.58 25.06 -7.27
C ILE A 65 -3.58 23.90 -7.31
N HIS A 66 -4.08 22.69 -7.30
CA HIS A 66 -3.30 21.49 -7.53
C HIS A 66 -3.33 21.15 -9.02
N SER A 67 -2.29 21.55 -9.75
CA SER A 67 -2.23 21.33 -11.20
C SER A 67 -2.06 19.85 -11.54
N LYS A 68 -2.63 19.43 -12.69
CA LYS A 68 -2.48 18.07 -13.21
C LYS A 68 -1.00 17.71 -13.38
N GLY A 69 -0.60 16.56 -12.86
CA GLY A 69 0.76 16.10 -12.95
C GLY A 69 1.72 16.64 -11.88
N LYS A 70 1.23 17.41 -10.92
CA LYS A 70 2.07 17.95 -9.84
C LYS A 70 2.68 16.86 -8.96
N ASP A 71 1.93 15.81 -8.62
CA ASP A 71 2.44 14.73 -7.81
C ASP A 71 3.19 13.68 -8.65
N ARG A 72 2.60 13.27 -9.76
CA ARG A 72 3.14 12.28 -10.69
C ARG A 72 2.60 12.50 -12.10
N ILE A 73 3.41 12.20 -13.09
CA ILE A 73 3.00 12.24 -14.49
C ILE A 73 2.83 10.82 -15.06
N GLN A 74 2.13 10.71 -16.17
CA GLN A 74 1.97 9.44 -16.86
C GLN A 74 3.32 8.89 -17.32
N GLY A 75 3.64 7.66 -16.94
CA GLY A 75 4.91 7.00 -17.24
C GLY A 75 5.89 6.96 -16.07
N ASP A 76 5.61 7.67 -14.97
CA ASP A 76 6.43 7.59 -13.78
C ASP A 76 6.43 6.19 -13.18
N LEU A 77 7.59 5.75 -12.71
CA LEU A 77 7.72 4.55 -11.91
C LEU A 77 7.22 4.83 -10.49
N LEU A 78 6.11 4.21 -10.10
CA LEU A 78 5.50 4.43 -8.79
C LEU A 78 6.02 3.49 -7.72
N ILE A 79 6.27 2.23 -8.07
CA ILE A 79 6.76 1.19 -7.15
C ILE A 79 7.83 0.40 -7.86
N GLU A 80 8.99 0.31 -7.25
CA GLU A 80 10.12 -0.43 -7.80
C GLU A 80 9.93 -1.95 -7.69
N LYS A 81 10.60 -2.68 -8.58
CA LYS A 81 10.66 -4.14 -8.48
C LYS A 81 11.32 -4.55 -7.16
N ASN A 82 10.81 -5.59 -6.55
CA ASN A 82 11.25 -6.14 -5.26
C ASN A 82 10.88 -5.27 -4.03
N THR A 83 10.06 -4.24 -4.18
CA THR A 83 9.49 -3.53 -3.05
C THR A 83 8.51 -4.45 -2.31
N ILE A 84 8.58 -4.44 -0.99
CA ILE A 84 7.58 -5.11 -0.13
C ILE A 84 6.28 -4.30 -0.20
N ILE A 85 5.19 -4.95 -0.59
CA ILE A 85 3.88 -4.30 -0.68
C ILE A 85 3.33 -4.10 0.73
N SER A 86 3.36 -2.87 1.20
CA SER A 86 2.73 -2.43 2.45
C SER A 86 1.38 -1.73 2.16
N ALA A 87 0.75 -1.21 3.21
CA ALA A 87 -0.47 -0.43 3.06
C ALA A 87 -0.28 0.84 2.21
N ALA A 88 0.91 1.45 2.23
CA ALA A 88 1.25 2.61 1.42
C ALA A 88 1.27 2.25 -0.08
N GLU A 89 1.95 1.16 -0.45
CA GLU A 89 1.99 0.68 -1.84
C GLU A 89 0.58 0.29 -2.33
N ILE A 90 -0.24 -0.30 -1.48
CA ILE A 90 -1.64 -0.61 -1.81
C ILE A 90 -2.41 0.67 -2.13
N GLY A 91 -2.23 1.74 -1.35
CA GLY A 91 -2.82 3.04 -1.63
C GLY A 91 -2.41 3.58 -2.99
N VAL A 92 -1.12 3.57 -3.31
CA VAL A 92 -0.59 4.00 -4.61
C VAL A 92 -1.15 3.16 -5.76
N ILE A 93 -1.21 1.83 -5.61
CA ILE A 93 -1.77 0.90 -6.60
C ILE A 93 -3.25 1.22 -6.87
N ALA A 94 -4.02 1.47 -5.82
CA ALA A 94 -5.44 1.82 -5.91
C ALA A 94 -5.65 3.18 -6.59
N THR A 95 -4.81 4.17 -6.29
CA THR A 95 -4.89 5.52 -6.89
C THR A 95 -4.80 5.47 -8.43
N VAL A 96 -4.02 4.54 -8.98
CA VAL A 96 -3.89 4.35 -10.44
C VAL A 96 -4.84 3.30 -11.01
N GLY A 97 -5.84 2.88 -10.26
CA GLY A 97 -6.90 1.97 -10.71
C GLY A 97 -6.47 0.52 -10.94
N LYS A 98 -5.35 0.08 -10.34
CA LYS A 98 -4.90 -1.31 -10.45
C LYS A 98 -5.55 -2.19 -9.39
N GLY A 99 -6.46 -3.07 -9.78
CA GLY A 99 -7.07 -4.07 -8.90
C GLY A 99 -6.18 -5.28 -8.61
N THR A 100 -5.17 -5.53 -9.45
CA THR A 100 -4.24 -6.66 -9.31
C THR A 100 -2.82 -6.27 -9.71
N VAL A 101 -1.84 -6.83 -9.04
CA VAL A 101 -0.41 -6.68 -9.35
C VAL A 101 0.30 -8.02 -9.34
N LYS A 102 1.36 -8.15 -10.13
CA LYS A 102 2.21 -9.34 -10.11
C LYS A 102 3.19 -9.22 -8.94
N VAL A 103 3.20 -10.21 -8.08
CA VAL A 103 4.12 -10.32 -6.95
C VAL A 103 4.99 -11.56 -7.06
N ALA A 104 6.12 -11.60 -6.34
CA ALA A 104 6.93 -12.79 -6.22
C ALA A 104 6.13 -13.89 -5.51
N LYS A 105 6.25 -15.13 -5.99
CA LYS A 105 5.64 -16.29 -5.37
C LYS A 105 6.33 -16.58 -4.04
N THR A 106 5.56 -16.84 -3.00
CA THR A 106 6.08 -17.32 -1.71
C THR A 106 6.76 -18.68 -1.89
N PRO A 107 8.00 -18.86 -1.41
CA PRO A 107 8.70 -20.14 -1.54
C PRO A 107 8.00 -21.25 -0.75
N LYS A 108 8.05 -22.46 -1.27
CA LYS A 108 7.66 -23.67 -0.56
C LYS A 108 8.83 -24.10 0.33
N VAL A 109 8.66 -24.03 1.64
CA VAL A 109 9.71 -24.32 2.61
C VAL A 109 9.40 -25.59 3.38
N ILE A 110 10.42 -26.46 3.57
CA ILE A 110 10.39 -27.57 4.51
C ILE A 110 11.54 -27.45 5.51
N ILE A 111 11.24 -27.65 6.78
CA ILE A 111 12.22 -27.70 7.86
C ILE A 111 12.39 -29.15 8.24
N VAL A 112 13.59 -29.67 8.06
CA VAL A 112 13.94 -31.05 8.39
C VAL A 112 14.77 -31.04 9.66
N SER A 113 14.33 -31.82 10.66
CA SER A 113 15.13 -32.15 11.84
C SER A 113 15.61 -33.59 11.74
N THR A 114 16.85 -33.84 12.16
CA THR A 114 17.43 -35.19 12.22
C THR A 114 17.95 -35.45 13.63
N GLY A 115 18.03 -36.72 14.00
CA GLY A 115 18.53 -37.17 15.30
C GLY A 115 17.54 -38.11 16.01
N ASP A 116 18.01 -39.26 16.42
CA ASP A 116 17.20 -40.25 17.14
C ASP A 116 16.89 -39.85 18.58
N GLU A 117 17.62 -38.85 19.10
CA GLU A 117 17.36 -38.26 20.42
C GLU A 117 16.14 -37.31 20.42
N LEU A 118 15.63 -36.91 19.24
CA LEU A 118 14.60 -35.91 19.13
C LEU A 118 13.18 -36.51 19.18
N VAL A 119 12.40 -36.11 20.17
CA VAL A 119 10.98 -36.50 20.30
C VAL A 119 10.05 -35.28 20.05
N GLU A 120 8.78 -35.57 19.81
CA GLU A 120 7.75 -34.52 19.64
C GLU A 120 7.55 -33.72 20.93
N GLY A 121 7.06 -32.46 20.76
CA GLY A 121 6.89 -31.56 21.89
C GLY A 121 5.92 -32.01 22.98
N ASN A 122 4.97 -32.87 22.64
CA ASN A 122 3.96 -33.46 23.53
C ASN A 122 4.36 -34.81 24.13
N GLU A 123 5.49 -35.38 23.73
CA GLU A 123 6.00 -36.62 24.27
C GLU A 123 6.85 -36.40 25.51
N ASN A 124 6.91 -37.37 26.42
CA ASN A 124 7.82 -37.37 27.57
C ASN A 124 9.15 -38.00 27.14
N PRO A 125 10.26 -37.17 27.10
CA PRO A 125 11.55 -37.70 26.70
C PRO A 125 12.13 -38.65 27.74
N LEU A 126 12.79 -39.67 27.26
CA LEU A 126 13.66 -40.51 28.07
C LEU A 126 14.93 -39.74 28.47
N ALA A 127 15.77 -40.30 29.35
CA ALA A 127 16.97 -39.62 29.85
C ALA A 127 17.98 -39.21 28.74
N HIS A 128 17.97 -39.90 27.61
CA HIS A 128 18.84 -39.65 26.46
C HIS A 128 18.11 -38.89 25.33
N GLN A 129 16.88 -38.45 25.54
CA GLN A 129 16.05 -37.76 24.53
C GLN A 129 15.77 -36.33 24.91
N ILE A 130 15.57 -35.50 23.90
CA ILE A 130 15.18 -34.09 24.04
C ILE A 130 14.01 -33.73 23.12
N ARG A 131 13.22 -32.72 23.49
CA ARG A 131 12.11 -32.28 22.65
C ARG A 131 12.60 -31.43 21.48
N ARG A 132 12.02 -31.62 20.31
CA ARG A 132 12.28 -30.77 19.13
C ARG A 132 11.75 -29.36 19.36
N SER A 133 12.63 -28.39 19.53
CA SER A 133 12.26 -26.97 19.70
C SER A 133 12.60 -26.12 18.47
N ASN A 134 13.75 -26.38 17.83
CA ASN A 134 14.27 -25.57 16.75
C ASN A 134 13.34 -25.50 15.53
N ALA A 135 12.71 -26.62 15.17
CA ALA A 135 11.75 -26.65 14.06
C ALA A 135 10.56 -25.69 14.29
N PHE A 136 10.03 -25.68 15.51
CA PHE A 136 8.92 -24.78 15.87
C PHE A 136 9.34 -23.30 15.89
N THR A 137 10.56 -23.02 16.36
CA THR A 137 11.13 -21.68 16.31
C THR A 137 11.23 -21.17 14.87
N LEU A 138 11.80 -21.98 13.97
CA LEU A 138 11.94 -21.63 12.56
C LEU A 138 10.58 -21.47 11.85
N VAL A 139 9.61 -22.35 12.12
CA VAL A 139 8.23 -22.17 11.60
C VAL A 139 7.64 -20.84 12.06
N SER A 140 7.84 -20.49 13.33
CA SER A 140 7.31 -19.24 13.89
C SER A 140 7.96 -18.00 13.27
N LEU A 141 9.26 -18.05 13.01
CA LEU A 141 9.98 -16.96 12.32
C LEU A 141 9.52 -16.80 10.87
N LEU A 142 9.40 -17.91 10.13
CA LEU A 142 8.93 -17.89 8.75
C LEU A 142 7.47 -17.40 8.64
N LYS A 143 6.64 -17.75 9.61
CA LYS A 143 5.26 -17.27 9.69
C LYS A 143 5.19 -15.73 9.81
N LYS A 144 6.10 -15.10 10.54
CA LYS A 144 6.19 -13.62 10.60
C LYS A 144 6.50 -12.99 9.24
N LEU A 145 7.17 -13.72 8.36
CA LEU A 145 7.45 -13.31 6.98
C LEU A 145 6.34 -13.71 5.98
N GLY A 146 5.20 -14.23 6.47
CA GLY A 146 4.11 -14.71 5.64
C GLY A 146 4.39 -16.06 4.95
N ILE A 147 5.46 -16.75 5.32
CA ILE A 147 5.88 -18.03 4.71
C ILE A 147 5.33 -19.20 5.53
N LYS A 148 4.58 -20.08 4.88
CA LYS A 148 4.11 -21.34 5.47
C LYS A 148 5.14 -22.44 5.23
N ALA A 149 5.85 -22.85 6.28
CA ALA A 149 6.78 -23.97 6.22
C ALA A 149 6.11 -25.27 6.69
N LYS A 150 6.51 -26.40 6.08
CA LYS A 150 6.23 -27.74 6.60
C LYS A 150 7.40 -28.21 7.45
N THR A 151 7.15 -29.14 8.36
CA THR A 151 8.19 -29.78 9.16
C THR A 151 8.23 -31.27 8.84
N SER A 152 9.40 -31.85 8.93
CA SER A 152 9.62 -33.32 8.89
C SER A 152 10.72 -33.65 9.87
N HIS A 153 10.60 -34.83 10.45
CA HIS A 153 11.66 -35.46 11.23
C HIS A 153 12.16 -36.72 10.50
N ILE A 154 13.46 -36.96 10.53
CA ILE A 154 14.09 -38.11 9.91
C ILE A 154 15.07 -38.68 10.92
N ALA A 155 14.95 -40.00 11.21
CA ALA A 155 15.90 -40.74 12.03
C ALA A 155 17.30 -40.71 11.39
N ASP A 156 18.34 -41.02 12.17
CA ASP A 156 19.73 -41.01 11.73
C ASP A 156 20.08 -42.25 10.87
N ASP A 157 19.24 -42.52 9.86
CA ASP A 157 19.46 -43.53 8.84
C ASP A 157 19.89 -42.85 7.54
N LYS A 158 21.09 -43.14 7.06
CA LYS A 158 21.69 -42.52 5.88
C LYS A 158 20.88 -42.72 4.60
N GLU A 159 20.34 -43.90 4.38
CA GLU A 159 19.60 -44.23 3.16
C GLU A 159 18.23 -43.56 3.17
N VAL A 160 17.52 -43.58 4.29
CA VAL A 160 16.26 -42.91 4.49
C VAL A 160 16.42 -41.39 4.34
N LEU A 161 17.48 -40.84 4.93
CA LEU A 161 17.80 -39.42 4.83
C LEU A 161 18.02 -39.00 3.39
N GLN A 162 18.86 -39.72 2.64
CA GLN A 162 19.15 -39.44 1.23
C GLN A 162 17.88 -39.51 0.36
N GLN A 163 17.05 -40.55 0.54
CA GLN A 163 15.80 -40.66 -0.23
C GLN A 163 14.82 -39.55 0.08
N LYS A 164 14.62 -39.19 1.36
CA LYS A 164 13.70 -38.13 1.76
C LYS A 164 14.17 -36.77 1.29
N ILE A 165 15.46 -36.47 1.44
CA ILE A 165 16.03 -35.18 0.94
C ILE A 165 15.89 -35.07 -0.58
N ALA A 166 16.22 -36.13 -1.34
CA ALA A 166 16.05 -36.13 -2.78
C ALA A 166 14.58 -35.90 -3.21
N ASN A 167 13.63 -36.42 -2.43
CA ASN A 167 12.21 -36.14 -2.65
C ASN A 167 11.79 -34.70 -2.29
N TYR A 168 12.37 -34.12 -1.23
CA TYR A 168 12.07 -32.75 -0.80
C TYR A 168 12.62 -31.74 -1.79
N LEU A 169 13.83 -31.94 -2.32
CA LEU A 169 14.43 -31.07 -3.35
C LEU A 169 13.59 -30.96 -4.63
N LYS A 170 12.74 -31.96 -4.91
CA LYS A 170 11.80 -31.92 -6.05
C LYS A 170 10.50 -31.14 -5.74
N LYS A 171 10.17 -30.91 -4.48
CA LYS A 171 8.85 -30.40 -4.04
C LYS A 171 8.91 -29.04 -3.36
N TYR A 172 10.05 -28.69 -2.79
CA TYR A 172 10.28 -27.49 -2.02
C TYR A 172 11.36 -26.64 -2.65
N ASP A 173 11.26 -25.34 -2.49
CA ASP A 173 12.22 -24.39 -3.01
C ASP A 173 13.38 -24.17 -2.01
N VAL A 174 13.10 -24.41 -0.71
CA VAL A 174 14.04 -24.31 0.42
C VAL A 174 13.75 -25.40 1.42
#